data_c8038b5c4abf0034cee0c9c1a5733264
#
_entry.id   c8038b5c4abf0034cee0c9c1a5733264
#
_cell.length_a   1.000
_cell.length_b   1.000
_cell.length_c   1.000
_cell.angle_alpha   90.00
_cell.angle_beta   90.00
_cell.angle_gamma   90.00
#
_symmetry.space_group_name_H-M   'P 1'
#
loop_
_entity.id
_entity.type
_entity.pdbx_description
1 polymer ?
#
loop_
_entity_poly.entity_id
_entity_poly.type
_entity_poly.pdbx_seq_one_letter_code
_entity_poly.pdbx_strand_id
1 'polypeptide(L)'
;YPHKKIGGILTEAITSIETGLVTDVIIGVGLNLAIPTFPEELESKAGSLFEGPCPITRNDLISEIWKEFFQTDIDELVYLYKERSLVLGRTVTFEQNQQTYQGLAKDISDTGQLLVQLDNQEEIWLNSGEISLTKW
;
A
#
# COMPACT_ATOMS: atom_id res chain seq x y z
N TYR A 1 -3.53 1.66 16.14
CA TYR A 1 -2.42 0.70 16.32
C TYR A 1 -1.23 1.23 15.56
N PRO A 2 -0.29 1.92 16.20
CA PRO A 2 0.88 2.36 15.48
C PRO A 2 1.65 1.11 15.00
N HIS A 3 1.84 1.02 13.67
CA HIS A 3 2.85 0.15 13.06
C HIS A 3 2.48 -1.31 12.78
N LYS A 4 1.20 -1.70 12.80
CA LYS A 4 0.76 -3.04 12.38
C LYS A 4 -0.06 -2.98 11.10
N LYS A 5 0.19 -3.91 10.17
CA LYS A 5 -0.56 -4.03 8.93
C LYS A 5 -1.96 -4.59 9.21
N ILE A 6 -3.00 -3.80 8.94
CA ILE A 6 -4.40 -4.20 9.13
C ILE A 6 -5.06 -4.71 7.85
N GLY A 7 -4.38 -4.64 6.73
CA GLY A 7 -4.91 -5.10 5.45
C GLY A 7 -3.92 -4.95 4.32
N GLY A 8 -4.37 -5.28 3.12
CA GLY A 8 -3.61 -5.13 1.89
C GLY A 8 -4.51 -4.98 0.68
N ILE A 9 -4.00 -4.32 -0.35
CA ILE A 9 -4.64 -4.20 -1.65
C ILE A 9 -3.70 -4.83 -2.67
N LEU A 10 -4.25 -5.70 -3.51
CA LEU A 10 -3.56 -6.30 -4.65
C LEU A 10 -4.27 -5.87 -5.92
N THR A 11 -3.52 -5.33 -6.87
CA THR A 11 -4.05 -4.96 -8.17
C THR A 11 -3.37 -5.76 -9.26
N GLU A 12 -4.16 -6.42 -10.10
CA GLU A 12 -3.71 -7.20 -11.25
C GLU A 12 -4.32 -6.61 -12.52
N ALA A 13 -3.49 -6.42 -13.56
CA ALA A 13 -3.93 -5.92 -14.85
C ALA A 13 -3.90 -7.03 -15.90
N ILE A 14 -4.96 -7.15 -16.70
CA ILE A 14 -5.04 -8.02 -17.87
C ILE A 14 -4.74 -7.14 -19.09
N THR A 15 -3.73 -7.55 -19.87
CA THR A 15 -3.30 -6.82 -21.06
C THR A 15 -3.63 -7.63 -22.30
N SER A 16 -4.21 -7.00 -23.32
CA SER A 16 -4.42 -7.60 -24.64
C SER A 16 -3.08 -7.87 -25.31
N ILE A 17 -2.87 -9.11 -25.75
CA ILE A 17 -1.67 -9.51 -26.49
C ILE A 17 -1.60 -8.81 -27.86
N GLU A 18 -2.74 -8.51 -28.46
CA GLU A 18 -2.83 -7.90 -29.79
C GLU A 18 -2.50 -6.39 -29.77
N THR A 19 -2.98 -5.68 -28.75
CA THR A 19 -2.88 -4.21 -28.69
C THR A 19 -1.86 -3.70 -27.69
N GLY A 20 -1.42 -4.54 -26.73
CA GLY A 20 -0.58 -4.13 -25.60
C GLY A 20 -1.30 -3.26 -24.56
N LEU A 21 -2.61 -3.04 -24.73
CA LEU A 21 -3.39 -2.20 -23.81
C LEU A 21 -3.99 -3.01 -22.66
N VAL A 22 -4.11 -2.38 -21.50
CA VAL A 22 -4.83 -2.95 -20.36
C VAL A 22 -6.31 -3.00 -20.72
N THR A 23 -6.91 -4.19 -20.65
CA THR A 23 -8.34 -4.42 -20.91
C THR A 23 -9.14 -4.48 -19.64
N ASP A 24 -8.58 -5.04 -18.57
CA ASP A 24 -9.27 -5.22 -17.31
C ASP A 24 -8.30 -5.00 -16.15
N VAL A 25 -8.85 -4.57 -15.01
CA VAL A 25 -8.13 -4.44 -13.76
C VAL A 25 -8.89 -5.17 -12.66
N ILE A 26 -8.22 -6.07 -11.97
CA ILE A 26 -8.77 -6.79 -10.83
C ILE A 26 -8.15 -6.21 -9.56
N ILE A 27 -8.99 -5.75 -8.64
CA ILE A 27 -8.55 -5.18 -7.36
C ILE A 27 -9.04 -6.10 -6.23
N GLY A 28 -8.09 -6.75 -5.55
CA GLY A 28 -8.35 -7.51 -4.34
C GLY A 28 -8.11 -6.66 -3.10
N VAL A 29 -9.08 -6.59 -2.20
CA VAL A 29 -8.95 -5.88 -0.92
C VAL A 29 -9.11 -6.86 0.23
N GLY A 30 -8.06 -7.01 1.06
CA GLY A 30 -8.09 -7.83 2.26
C GLY A 30 -7.96 -6.97 3.51
N LEU A 31 -8.89 -7.11 4.46
CA LEU A 31 -8.88 -6.35 5.71
C LEU A 31 -9.02 -7.28 6.92
N ASN A 32 -8.15 -7.10 7.91
CA ASN A 32 -8.23 -7.76 9.21
C ASN A 32 -9.21 -6.98 10.10
N LEU A 33 -10.49 -7.33 10.09
CA LEU A 33 -11.51 -6.56 10.82
C LEU A 33 -11.40 -6.76 12.34
N ALA A 34 -11.53 -8.01 12.78
CA ALA A 34 -11.50 -8.38 14.20
C ALA A 34 -10.93 -9.80 14.33
N ILE A 35 -9.62 -9.92 14.14
CA ILE A 35 -8.89 -11.18 14.27
C ILE A 35 -8.43 -11.32 15.73
N PRO A 36 -8.91 -12.31 16.49
CA PRO A 36 -8.61 -12.42 17.92
C PRO A 36 -7.14 -12.75 18.20
N THR A 37 -6.51 -13.54 17.32
CA THR A 37 -5.10 -13.95 17.46
C THR A 37 -4.47 -14.12 16.09
N PHE A 38 -3.22 -13.70 15.96
CA PHE A 38 -2.38 -13.94 14.79
C PHE A 38 -1.38 -15.06 15.07
N PRO A 39 -0.87 -15.77 14.04
CA PRO A 39 0.28 -16.63 14.18
C PRO A 39 1.48 -15.87 14.78
N GLU A 40 2.31 -16.57 15.56
CA GLU A 40 3.42 -15.97 16.32
C GLU A 40 4.36 -15.13 15.42
N GLU A 41 4.65 -15.60 14.19
CA GLU A 41 5.48 -14.91 13.21
C GLU A 41 4.85 -13.60 12.68
N LEU A 42 3.54 -13.42 12.80
CA LEU A 42 2.80 -12.25 12.34
C LEU A 42 2.37 -11.32 13.47
N GLU A 43 2.46 -11.77 14.72
CA GLU A 43 1.93 -11.04 15.89
C GLU A 43 2.54 -9.63 16.05
N SER A 44 3.81 -9.45 15.67
CA SER A 44 4.48 -8.15 15.69
C SER A 44 4.18 -7.28 14.49
N LYS A 45 3.70 -7.86 13.36
CA LYS A 45 3.55 -7.17 12.06
C LYS A 45 2.10 -6.95 11.66
N ALA A 46 1.19 -7.85 12.05
CA ALA A 46 -0.22 -7.79 11.71
C ALA A 46 -1.07 -7.28 12.87
N GLY A 47 -2.14 -6.58 12.53
CA GLY A 47 -3.14 -6.09 13.47
C GLY A 47 -4.54 -6.16 12.88
N SER A 48 -5.54 -5.92 13.71
CA SER A 48 -6.94 -5.83 13.33
C SER A 48 -7.45 -4.39 13.42
N LEU A 49 -8.46 -4.07 12.62
CA LEU A 49 -9.12 -2.76 12.65
C LEU A 49 -9.85 -2.53 13.97
N PHE A 50 -10.43 -3.60 14.54
CA PHE A 50 -11.14 -3.55 15.82
C PHE A 50 -10.56 -4.55 16.82
N GLU A 51 -10.49 -4.15 18.09
CA GLU A 51 -10.27 -5.05 19.22
C GLU A 51 -11.62 -5.58 19.71
N GLY A 52 -11.76 -6.90 19.79
CA GLY A 52 -13.01 -7.55 20.19
C GLY A 52 -14.04 -7.64 19.07
N PRO A 53 -15.36 -7.66 19.39
CA PRO A 53 -16.43 -7.82 18.41
C PRO A 53 -16.42 -6.69 17.37
N CYS A 54 -16.54 -7.06 16.09
CA CYS A 54 -16.62 -6.07 15.02
C CYS A 54 -17.94 -5.27 15.13
N PRO A 55 -17.92 -3.92 15.27
CA PRO A 55 -19.13 -3.12 15.45
C PRO A 55 -19.90 -2.85 14.15
N ILE A 56 -19.34 -3.23 13.01
CA ILE A 56 -19.92 -3.04 11.68
C ILE A 56 -20.06 -4.37 10.95
N THR A 57 -21.00 -4.48 10.04
CA THR A 57 -21.11 -5.65 9.18
C THR A 57 -20.13 -5.55 7.99
N ARG A 58 -19.80 -6.70 7.38
CA ARG A 58 -19.00 -6.71 6.16
C ARG A 58 -19.68 -5.96 5.01
N ASN A 59 -21.01 -6.05 4.94
CA ASN A 59 -21.78 -5.37 3.89
C ASN A 59 -21.74 -3.85 4.05
N ASP A 60 -21.82 -3.34 5.27
CA ASP A 60 -21.70 -1.91 5.54
C ASP A 60 -20.31 -1.41 5.12
N LEU A 61 -19.25 -2.15 5.49
CA LEU A 61 -17.88 -1.79 5.10
C LEU A 61 -17.69 -1.79 3.58
N ILE A 62 -18.17 -2.84 2.89
CA ILE A 62 -18.10 -2.92 1.42
C ILE A 62 -18.85 -1.75 0.78
N SER A 63 -20.02 -1.41 1.30
CA SER A 63 -20.83 -0.29 0.80
C SER A 63 -20.09 1.04 0.95
N GLU A 64 -19.49 1.30 2.12
CA GLU A 64 -18.73 2.53 2.34
C GLU A 64 -17.44 2.59 1.48
N ILE A 65 -16.71 1.46 1.30
CA ILE A 65 -15.56 1.41 0.40
C ILE A 65 -15.94 1.79 -1.03
N TRP A 66 -17.06 1.22 -1.57
CA TRP A 66 -17.51 1.57 -2.91
C TRP A 66 -17.97 3.02 -3.02
N LYS A 67 -18.65 3.52 -2.01
CA LYS A 67 -19.08 4.92 -1.97
C LYS A 67 -17.89 5.86 -2.02
N GLU A 68 -16.88 5.66 -1.17
CA GLU A 68 -15.65 6.45 -1.17
C GLU A 68 -14.90 6.32 -2.50
N PHE A 69 -14.80 5.11 -3.06
CA PHE A 69 -14.13 4.86 -4.34
C PHE A 69 -14.74 5.67 -5.49
N PHE A 70 -16.08 5.76 -5.56
CA PHE A 70 -16.77 6.49 -6.62
C PHE A 70 -16.91 8.00 -6.35
N GLN A 71 -16.73 8.45 -5.11
CA GLN A 71 -16.85 9.86 -4.72
C GLN A 71 -15.51 10.58 -4.63
N THR A 72 -14.41 9.85 -4.52
CA THR A 72 -13.08 10.46 -4.44
C THR A 72 -12.73 11.14 -5.77
N ASP A 73 -12.38 12.41 -5.70
CA ASP A 73 -11.89 13.15 -6.87
C ASP A 73 -10.49 12.63 -7.24
N ILE A 74 -10.32 12.28 -8.52
CA ILE A 74 -9.06 11.75 -9.03
C ILE A 74 -7.93 12.79 -8.94
N ASP A 75 -8.26 14.07 -9.03
CA ASP A 75 -7.29 15.16 -8.96
C ASP A 75 -6.74 15.35 -7.53
N GLU A 76 -7.52 14.95 -6.50
CA GLU A 76 -7.09 14.99 -5.11
C GLU A 76 -6.43 13.69 -4.65
N LEU A 77 -6.55 12.61 -5.41
CA LEU A 77 -6.16 11.26 -4.99
C LEU A 77 -4.69 11.18 -4.58
N VAL A 78 -3.79 11.72 -5.39
CA VAL A 78 -2.34 11.68 -5.13
C VAL A 78 -1.99 12.49 -3.89
N TYR A 79 -2.61 13.66 -3.71
CA TYR A 79 -2.42 14.49 -2.53
C TYR A 79 -2.85 13.75 -1.26
N LEU A 80 -4.05 13.17 -1.24
CA LEU A 80 -4.56 12.39 -0.10
C LEU A 80 -3.70 11.16 0.20
N TYR A 81 -3.18 10.51 -0.85
CA TYR A 81 -2.28 9.37 -0.72
C TYR A 81 -0.95 9.76 -0.08
N LYS A 82 -0.34 10.88 -0.52
CA LYS A 82 0.89 11.44 0.07
C LYS A 82 0.69 11.80 1.54
N GLU A 83 -0.37 12.51 1.88
CA GLU A 83 -0.67 12.90 3.27
C GLU A 83 -0.80 11.71 4.22
N ARG A 84 -1.37 10.60 3.72
CA ARG A 84 -1.57 9.38 4.52
C ARG A 84 -0.40 8.39 4.43
N SER A 85 0.64 8.73 3.68
CA SER A 85 1.78 7.84 3.47
C SER A 85 2.63 7.72 4.72
N LEU A 86 2.80 6.48 5.20
CA LEU A 86 3.68 6.18 6.32
C LEU A 86 5.16 6.06 5.91
N VAL A 87 5.45 6.03 4.61
CA VAL A 87 6.83 5.80 4.13
C VAL A 87 7.57 7.10 3.82
N LEU A 88 6.87 8.18 3.46
CA LEU A 88 7.50 9.46 3.14
C LEU A 88 8.30 10.02 4.32
N GLY A 89 9.51 10.48 4.03
CA GLY A 89 10.46 10.98 5.03
C GLY A 89 11.15 9.89 5.86
N ARG A 90 10.94 8.61 5.51
CA ARG A 90 11.57 7.48 6.23
C ARG A 90 12.55 6.73 5.34
N THR A 91 13.48 6.04 6.00
CA THR A 91 14.39 5.14 5.32
C THR A 91 13.68 3.83 5.00
N VAL A 92 13.70 3.49 3.72
CA VAL A 92 13.11 2.26 3.17
C VAL A 92 14.20 1.36 2.61
N THR A 93 13.94 0.06 2.64
CA THR A 93 14.77 -0.96 1.99
C THR A 93 13.94 -1.61 0.89
N PHE A 94 14.53 -1.83 -0.27
CA PHE A 94 13.88 -2.48 -1.42
C PHE A 94 14.89 -3.34 -2.19
N GLU A 95 14.36 -4.30 -2.96
CA GLU A 95 15.16 -5.13 -3.84
C GLU A 95 14.95 -4.73 -5.29
N GLN A 96 16.05 -4.59 -6.03
CA GLN A 96 16.05 -4.37 -7.47
C GLN A 96 17.21 -5.16 -8.09
N ASN A 97 16.92 -5.93 -9.15
CA ASN A 97 17.93 -6.77 -9.84
C ASN A 97 18.69 -7.70 -8.89
N GLN A 98 18.01 -8.33 -7.93
CA GLN A 98 18.59 -9.22 -6.91
C GLN A 98 19.59 -8.52 -5.96
N GLN A 99 19.58 -7.22 -5.90
CA GLN A 99 20.38 -6.42 -4.97
C GLN A 99 19.44 -5.64 -4.04
N THR A 100 19.84 -5.58 -2.78
CA THR A 100 19.13 -4.82 -1.75
C THR A 100 19.68 -3.40 -1.69
N TYR A 101 18.81 -2.43 -1.78
CA TYR A 101 19.09 -1.01 -1.67
C TYR A 101 18.41 -0.42 -0.45
N GLN A 102 18.98 0.66 0.06
CA GLN A 102 18.43 1.46 1.13
C GLN A 102 18.47 2.93 0.74
N GLY A 103 17.44 3.67 1.11
CA GLY A 103 17.39 5.10 0.82
C GLY A 103 16.23 5.81 1.52
N LEU A 104 16.20 7.13 1.43
CA LEU A 104 15.16 7.97 1.96
C LEU A 104 14.00 8.07 0.97
N ALA A 105 12.80 7.71 1.37
CA ALA A 105 11.58 7.91 0.60
C ALA A 105 11.24 9.41 0.58
N LYS A 106 11.35 10.06 -0.58
CA LYS A 106 11.25 11.52 -0.72
C LYS A 106 9.89 11.99 -1.17
N ASP A 107 9.33 11.33 -2.18
CA ASP A 107 8.07 11.77 -2.80
C ASP A 107 7.35 10.60 -3.48
N ILE A 108 6.12 10.84 -3.90
CA ILE A 108 5.30 9.95 -4.71
C ILE A 108 4.86 10.75 -5.95
N SER A 109 5.08 10.20 -7.14
CA SER A 109 4.70 10.85 -8.40
C SER A 109 3.17 10.86 -8.59
N ASP A 110 2.69 11.65 -9.56
CA ASP A 110 1.27 11.67 -9.94
C ASP A 110 0.77 10.33 -10.50
N THR A 111 1.69 9.44 -10.88
CA THR A 111 1.40 8.07 -11.31
C THR A 111 1.62 7.01 -10.22
N GLY A 112 1.87 7.44 -8.96
CA GLY A 112 2.03 6.54 -7.81
C GLY A 112 3.41 5.92 -7.64
N GLN A 113 4.43 6.35 -8.40
CA GLN A 113 5.81 5.89 -8.24
C GLN A 113 6.43 6.48 -6.97
N LEU A 114 7.23 5.69 -6.24
CA LEU A 114 7.96 6.17 -5.07
C LEU A 114 9.35 6.68 -5.45
N LEU A 115 9.66 7.93 -5.12
CA LEU A 115 11.00 8.48 -5.24
C LEU A 115 11.84 8.12 -4.02
N VAL A 116 12.95 7.43 -4.23
CA VAL A 116 13.91 7.09 -3.18
C VAL A 116 15.27 7.71 -3.49
N GLN A 117 15.81 8.46 -2.54
CA GLN A 117 17.17 8.98 -2.59
C GLN A 117 18.10 8.01 -1.86
N LEU A 118 19.06 7.47 -2.59
CA LEU A 118 20.11 6.59 -2.06
C LEU A 118 21.19 7.37 -1.29
N ASP A 119 22.03 6.65 -0.54
CA ASP A 119 23.13 7.25 0.24
C ASP A 119 24.15 7.99 -0.63
N ASN A 120 24.34 7.58 -1.89
CA ASN A 120 25.20 8.24 -2.87
C ASN A 120 24.57 9.50 -3.50
N GLN A 121 23.41 9.97 -3.01
CA GLN A 121 22.61 11.09 -3.50
C GLN A 121 21.90 10.82 -4.86
N GLU A 122 21.98 9.61 -5.40
CA GLU A 122 21.25 9.20 -6.57
C GLU A 122 19.76 9.07 -6.23
N GLU A 123 18.89 9.50 -7.14
CA GLU A 123 17.43 9.38 -7.00
C GLU A 123 16.90 8.35 -7.97
N ILE A 124 16.06 7.45 -7.45
CA ILE A 124 15.43 6.35 -8.21
C ILE A 124 13.92 6.40 -8.03
N TRP A 125 13.18 6.33 -9.13
CA TRP A 125 11.74 6.13 -9.13
C TRP A 125 11.40 4.64 -9.15
N LEU A 126 10.71 4.17 -8.12
CA LEU A 126 10.23 2.78 -8.02
C LEU A 126 8.80 2.68 -8.57
N ASN A 127 8.63 1.92 -9.65
CA ASN A 127 7.32 1.69 -10.29
C ASN A 127 6.54 0.55 -9.64
N SER A 128 7.23 -0.41 -9.03
CA SER A 128 6.66 -1.60 -8.42
C SER A 128 7.67 -2.22 -7.46
N GLY A 129 7.24 -3.15 -6.65
CA GLY A 129 8.08 -3.90 -5.72
C GLY A 129 7.61 -3.77 -4.27
N GLU A 130 8.15 -4.62 -3.43
CA GLU A 130 7.99 -4.54 -1.99
C GLU A 130 9.02 -3.59 -1.40
N ILE A 131 8.56 -2.68 -0.56
CA ILE A 131 9.42 -1.88 0.29
C ILE A 131 9.25 -2.29 1.74
N SER A 132 10.33 -2.25 2.51
CA SER A 132 10.31 -2.45 3.96
C SER A 132 10.82 -1.21 4.66
N LEU A 133 10.14 -0.81 5.74
CA LEU A 133 10.64 0.24 6.62
C LEU A 133 11.76 -0.32 7.49
N THR A 134 12.90 0.36 7.50
CA THR A 134 14.09 -0.07 8.27
C THR A 134 13.87 0.11 9.77
N LYS A 135 13.05 1.09 10.17
CA LYS A 135 12.61 1.32 11.56
C LYS A 135 11.18 1.83 11.57
N TRP A 136 10.38 1.30 12.46
CA TRP A 136 9.01 1.74 12.74
C TRP A 136 8.99 2.88 13.75
#